data_4450186f3cea8d000e9e8d6726b072b2
#
_entry.id   4450186f3cea8d000e9e8d6726b072b2
#
_cell.length_a   1.000
_cell.length_b   1.000
_cell.length_c   1.000
_cell.angle_alpha   90.00
_cell.angle_beta   90.00
_cell.angle_gamma   90.00
#
_symmetry.space_group_name_H-M   'P 1'
#
loop_
_entity.id
_entity.type
_entity.pdbx_description
1 polymer ?
#
loop_
_entity_poly.entity_id
_entity_poly.type
_entity_poly.pdbx_seq_one_letter_code
_entity_poly.pdbx_strand_id
1 'polypeptide(L)'
;MKRSKINAEIRNMEEMIKAHGFEIPPFCKWSAKDWESKGADYDEIRDNMLGWDITDYGLGRFDEVGFSLITIRNGNLKIDKYTKTYAEKLLLVKEGQMAPMHFHWKKMEDIINRGGGNVLITVYNSTEDGGFADTDVTVNCDGREYTVPAGTKVKLTPGESIT
;
A
#
# COMPACT_ATOMS: atom_id res chain seq x y z
N MET A 1 -11.80 -3.65 13.21
CA MET A 1 -12.65 -2.44 12.92
C MET A 1 -14.13 -2.80 12.77
N LYS A 2 -15.06 -1.86 13.05
CA LYS A 2 -16.49 -2.02 12.76
C LYS A 2 -16.76 -1.84 11.27
N ARG A 3 -17.71 -2.61 10.69
CA ARG A 3 -18.08 -2.51 9.26
C ARG A 3 -18.48 -1.09 8.83
N SER A 4 -19.20 -0.36 9.69
CA SER A 4 -19.56 1.04 9.42
C SER A 4 -18.33 1.96 9.26
N LYS A 5 -17.28 1.76 10.05
CA LYS A 5 -16.00 2.50 9.92
C LYS A 5 -15.32 2.12 8.60
N ILE A 6 -15.22 0.83 8.28
CA ILE A 6 -14.65 0.37 7.00
C ILE A 6 -15.36 1.03 5.82
N ASN A 7 -16.69 1.02 5.80
CA ASN A 7 -17.46 1.63 4.72
C ASN A 7 -17.26 3.16 4.65
N ALA A 8 -17.07 3.82 5.79
CA ALA A 8 -16.76 5.25 5.80
C ALA A 8 -15.39 5.54 5.19
N GLU A 9 -14.38 4.73 5.53
CA GLU A 9 -13.02 4.91 5.00
C GLU A 9 -12.95 4.59 3.49
N ILE A 10 -13.71 3.60 3.00
CA ILE A 10 -13.84 3.35 1.56
C ILE A 10 -14.39 4.59 0.86
N ARG A 11 -15.47 5.20 1.36
CA ARG A 11 -16.03 6.43 0.75
C ARG A 11 -15.04 7.60 0.77
N ASN A 12 -14.35 7.79 1.89
CA ASN A 12 -13.32 8.85 1.99
C ASN A 12 -12.22 8.65 0.94
N MET A 13 -11.78 7.41 0.75
CA MET A 13 -10.78 7.08 -0.26
C MET A 13 -11.31 7.28 -1.68
N GLU A 14 -12.56 6.88 -1.96
CA GLU A 14 -13.20 7.10 -3.27
C GLU A 14 -13.28 8.59 -3.63
N GLU A 15 -13.65 9.44 -2.66
CA GLU A 15 -13.69 10.90 -2.84
C GLU A 15 -12.29 11.47 -3.14
N MET A 16 -11.28 11.04 -2.40
CA MET A 16 -9.89 11.44 -2.61
C MET A 16 -9.38 11.01 -4.01
N ILE A 17 -9.61 9.77 -4.38
CA ILE A 17 -9.24 9.20 -5.68
C ILE A 17 -9.85 10.00 -6.81
N LYS A 18 -11.15 10.31 -6.71
CA LYS A 18 -11.88 11.10 -7.68
C LYS A 18 -11.33 12.54 -7.77
N ALA A 19 -11.04 13.16 -6.62
CA ALA A 19 -10.47 14.50 -6.57
C ALA A 19 -9.10 14.60 -7.27
N HIS A 20 -8.34 13.50 -7.30
CA HIS A 20 -7.06 13.41 -8.00
C HIS A 20 -7.18 12.90 -9.45
N GLY A 21 -8.39 12.73 -9.97
CA GLY A 21 -8.62 12.29 -11.36
C GLY A 21 -8.18 10.86 -11.65
N PHE A 22 -8.10 10.00 -10.64
CA PHE A 22 -7.72 8.60 -10.80
C PHE A 22 -8.98 7.71 -10.90
N GLU A 23 -9.00 6.78 -11.85
CA GLU A 23 -10.08 5.79 -12.00
C GLU A 23 -9.67 4.43 -11.46
N ILE A 24 -10.54 3.86 -10.63
CA ILE A 24 -10.31 2.54 -10.03
C ILE A 24 -10.93 1.42 -10.88
N PRO A 25 -10.37 0.19 -10.80
CA PRO A 25 -10.92 -0.95 -11.54
C PRO A 25 -12.39 -1.21 -11.21
N PRO A 26 -13.21 -1.66 -12.18
CA PRO A 26 -14.64 -1.92 -11.97
C PRO A 26 -14.95 -2.86 -10.80
N PHE A 27 -14.10 -3.86 -10.54
CA PHE A 27 -14.31 -4.82 -9.46
C PHE A 27 -14.29 -4.18 -8.06
N CYS A 28 -13.69 -3.01 -7.91
CA CYS A 28 -13.72 -2.25 -6.66
C CYS A 28 -15.11 -1.69 -6.32
N LYS A 29 -15.99 -1.61 -7.33
CA LYS A 29 -17.36 -1.08 -7.21
C LYS A 29 -18.42 -2.18 -7.20
N TRP A 30 -18.05 -3.46 -7.33
CA TRP A 30 -19.01 -4.56 -7.37
C TRP A 30 -19.65 -4.84 -6.01
N SER A 31 -20.97 -4.91 -6.01
CA SER A 31 -21.75 -5.35 -4.87
C SER A 31 -21.70 -6.89 -4.73
N ALA A 32 -22.19 -7.40 -3.60
CA ALA A 32 -22.35 -8.86 -3.42
C ALA A 32 -23.18 -9.50 -4.54
N LYS A 33 -24.23 -8.79 -5.03
CA LYS A 33 -25.07 -9.26 -6.13
C LYS A 33 -24.30 -9.33 -7.46
N ASP A 34 -23.41 -8.35 -7.73
CA ASP A 34 -22.58 -8.40 -8.94
C ASP A 34 -21.65 -9.60 -8.90
N TRP A 35 -21.12 -9.95 -7.73
CA TRP A 35 -20.26 -11.11 -7.54
C TRP A 35 -20.94 -12.46 -7.80
N GLU A 36 -22.27 -12.58 -7.63
CA GLU A 36 -23.03 -13.81 -7.90
C GLU A 36 -22.88 -14.28 -9.35
N SER A 37 -22.66 -13.36 -10.30
CA SER A 37 -22.49 -13.66 -11.73
C SER A 37 -21.03 -13.87 -12.15
N LYS A 38 -20.05 -13.78 -11.22
CA LYS A 38 -18.62 -13.86 -11.56
C LYS A 38 -18.09 -15.27 -11.37
N GLY A 39 -17.93 -15.98 -12.48
CA GLY A 39 -17.40 -17.35 -12.55
C GLY A 39 -15.87 -17.43 -12.40
N ALA A 40 -15.30 -18.53 -12.86
CA ALA A 40 -13.87 -18.84 -12.75
C ALA A 40 -12.96 -17.90 -13.57
N ASP A 41 -13.50 -17.23 -14.57
CA ASP A 41 -12.81 -16.20 -15.35
C ASP A 41 -12.44 -14.95 -14.53
N TYR A 42 -13.02 -14.81 -13.33
CA TYR A 42 -12.69 -13.75 -12.37
C TYR A 42 -11.80 -14.23 -11.19
N ASP A 43 -11.28 -15.46 -11.25
CA ASP A 43 -10.50 -16.03 -10.15
C ASP A 43 -9.22 -15.24 -9.84
N GLU A 44 -8.58 -14.59 -10.82
CA GLU A 44 -7.40 -13.77 -10.54
C GLU A 44 -7.69 -12.70 -9.48
N ILE A 45 -8.89 -12.13 -9.47
CA ILE A 45 -9.25 -11.11 -8.49
C ILE A 45 -9.28 -11.70 -7.08
N ARG A 46 -9.82 -12.92 -6.94
CA ARG A 46 -9.93 -13.63 -5.64
C ARG A 46 -8.58 -14.17 -5.19
N ASP A 47 -7.92 -14.92 -6.07
CA ASP A 47 -6.67 -15.63 -5.78
C ASP A 47 -5.52 -14.66 -5.48
N ASN A 48 -5.50 -13.50 -6.12
CA ASN A 48 -4.45 -12.49 -5.94
C ASN A 48 -4.88 -11.36 -4.99
N MET A 49 -6.05 -11.50 -4.33
CA MET A 49 -6.56 -10.57 -3.32
C MET A 49 -6.61 -9.12 -3.83
N LEU A 50 -7.17 -8.92 -5.04
CA LEU A 50 -7.36 -7.59 -5.61
C LEU A 50 -8.55 -6.88 -4.95
N GLY A 51 -8.55 -5.56 -4.93
CA GLY A 51 -9.61 -4.72 -4.40
C GLY A 51 -9.26 -4.05 -3.07
N TRP A 52 -10.28 -3.75 -2.29
CA TRP A 52 -10.19 -2.96 -1.07
C TRP A 52 -9.54 -3.73 0.09
N ASP A 53 -8.65 -3.04 0.80
CA ASP A 53 -8.16 -3.45 2.11
C ASP A 53 -8.09 -2.22 3.03
N ILE A 54 -8.77 -2.29 4.17
CA ILE A 54 -8.81 -1.24 5.18
C ILE A 54 -8.30 -1.85 6.48
N THR A 55 -7.11 -1.45 6.89
CA THR A 55 -6.44 -2.08 8.02
C THR A 55 -6.04 -1.09 9.11
N ASP A 56 -6.21 -1.51 10.36
CA ASP A 56 -5.65 -0.90 11.56
C ASP A 56 -4.66 -1.85 12.26
N TYR A 57 -4.22 -2.88 11.53
CA TYR A 57 -3.33 -3.94 12.04
C TYR A 57 -3.86 -4.65 13.30
N GLY A 58 -5.17 -4.62 13.52
CA GLY A 58 -5.81 -5.19 14.72
C GLY A 58 -5.66 -4.33 15.98
N LEU A 59 -5.12 -3.13 15.88
CA LEU A 59 -4.82 -2.26 17.05
C LEU A 59 -6.04 -1.44 17.53
N GLY A 60 -7.12 -1.39 16.75
CA GLY A 60 -8.32 -0.60 17.11
C GLY A 60 -8.13 0.92 17.02
N ARG A 61 -7.05 1.40 16.42
CA ARG A 61 -6.67 2.81 16.35
C ARG A 61 -6.43 3.26 14.90
N PHE A 62 -7.37 3.00 14.02
CA PHE A 62 -7.22 3.25 12.57
C PHE A 62 -6.75 4.68 12.25
N ASP A 63 -7.26 5.68 12.94
CA ASP A 63 -6.93 7.09 12.63
C ASP A 63 -5.49 7.49 13.05
N GLU A 64 -4.79 6.64 13.81
CA GLU A 64 -3.39 6.82 14.20
C GLU A 64 -2.49 5.83 13.47
N VAL A 65 -2.91 4.55 13.42
CA VAL A 65 -2.13 3.44 12.86
C VAL A 65 -3.00 2.64 11.90
N GLY A 66 -2.69 2.74 10.63
CA GLY A 66 -3.46 2.08 9.58
C GLY A 66 -3.37 2.78 8.24
N PHE A 67 -4.11 2.28 7.28
CA PHE A 67 -4.34 2.92 5.98
C PHE A 67 -5.53 2.27 5.26
N SER A 68 -6.01 2.95 4.24
CA SER A 68 -6.90 2.40 3.24
C SER A 68 -6.10 2.11 1.97
N LEU A 69 -6.30 0.95 1.36
CA LEU A 69 -5.66 0.64 0.09
C LEU A 69 -6.59 -0.05 -0.90
N ILE A 70 -6.25 0.07 -2.17
CA ILE A 70 -6.77 -0.75 -3.26
C ILE A 70 -5.60 -1.49 -3.89
N THR A 71 -5.66 -2.81 -3.91
CA THR A 71 -4.78 -3.63 -4.73
C THR A 71 -5.34 -3.68 -6.14
N ILE A 72 -4.68 -3.00 -7.08
CA ILE A 72 -5.11 -2.90 -8.49
C ILE A 72 -4.59 -4.08 -9.29
N ARG A 73 -3.34 -4.45 -9.06
CA ARG A 73 -2.63 -5.62 -9.63
C ARG A 73 -1.84 -6.30 -8.55
N ASN A 74 -1.71 -7.61 -8.64
CA ASN A 74 -0.85 -8.36 -7.73
C ASN A 74 -0.32 -9.62 -8.44
N GLY A 75 0.92 -9.97 -8.13
CA GLY A 75 1.49 -11.27 -8.48
C GLY A 75 1.06 -12.36 -7.49
N ASN A 76 1.33 -13.60 -7.84
CA ASN A 76 1.08 -14.75 -6.97
C ASN A 76 2.25 -15.74 -7.06
N LEU A 77 2.98 -15.89 -5.96
CA LEU A 77 4.12 -16.80 -5.89
C LEU A 77 3.74 -18.25 -5.58
N LYS A 78 2.45 -18.53 -5.40
CA LYS A 78 1.94 -19.86 -5.00
C LYS A 78 1.14 -20.56 -6.10
N ILE A 79 0.68 -19.82 -7.09
CA ILE A 79 -0.19 -20.32 -8.17
C ILE A 79 0.45 -19.97 -9.51
N ASP A 80 1.05 -20.98 -10.14
CA ASP A 80 1.87 -20.82 -11.35
C ASP A 80 1.12 -20.26 -12.57
N LYS A 81 -0.22 -20.39 -12.63
CA LYS A 81 -1.02 -19.81 -13.71
C LYS A 81 -0.96 -18.27 -13.76
N TYR A 82 -0.55 -17.62 -12.65
CA TYR A 82 -0.43 -16.15 -12.57
C TYR A 82 1.03 -15.74 -12.74
N THR A 83 1.40 -15.34 -13.94
CA THR A 83 2.78 -15.03 -14.32
C THR A 83 3.22 -13.60 -14.03
N LYS A 84 2.33 -12.77 -13.49
CA LYS A 84 2.60 -11.38 -13.15
C LYS A 84 3.59 -11.27 -11.99
N THR A 85 4.71 -10.58 -12.17
CA THR A 85 5.80 -10.47 -11.19
C THR A 85 5.79 -9.16 -10.39
N TYR A 86 4.76 -8.34 -10.56
CA TYR A 86 4.64 -7.02 -9.91
C TYR A 86 3.28 -6.86 -9.24
N ALA A 87 3.22 -5.89 -8.34
CA ALA A 87 1.98 -5.41 -7.74
C ALA A 87 1.83 -3.90 -7.99
N GLU A 88 0.59 -3.45 -8.12
CA GLU A 88 0.23 -2.04 -8.13
C GLU A 88 -0.85 -1.83 -7.07
N LYS A 89 -0.57 -0.92 -6.15
CA LYS A 89 -1.47 -0.59 -5.04
C LYS A 89 -1.61 0.92 -4.93
N LEU A 90 -2.82 1.36 -4.65
CA LEU A 90 -3.10 2.74 -4.31
C LEU A 90 -3.41 2.83 -2.82
N LEU A 91 -2.64 3.63 -2.09
CA LEU A 91 -2.78 3.81 -0.65
C LEU A 91 -3.28 5.21 -0.34
N LEU A 92 -4.18 5.32 0.63
CA LEU A 92 -4.56 6.56 1.28
C LEU A 92 -4.14 6.50 2.75
N VAL A 93 -3.24 7.41 3.12
CA VAL A 93 -2.77 7.62 4.48
C VAL A 93 -3.24 9.01 4.91
N LYS A 94 -3.93 9.11 6.03
CA LYS A 94 -4.40 10.39 6.58
C LYS A 94 -3.26 11.18 7.23
N GLU A 95 -3.45 12.47 7.42
CA GLU A 95 -2.51 13.29 8.17
C GLU A 95 -2.26 12.71 9.58
N GLY A 96 -0.99 12.54 9.94
CA GLY A 96 -0.57 11.94 11.20
C GLY A 96 -0.75 10.44 11.32
N GLN A 97 -1.39 9.77 10.36
CA GLN A 97 -1.55 8.32 10.34
C GLN A 97 -0.25 7.64 9.92
N MET A 98 0.07 6.49 10.51
CA MET A 98 1.29 5.74 10.21
C MET A 98 1.01 4.27 9.91
N ALA A 99 1.86 3.67 9.09
CA ALA A 99 2.01 2.22 8.98
C ALA A 99 3.12 1.76 9.96
N PRO A 100 2.97 0.60 10.62
CA PRO A 100 4.06 0.01 11.41
C PRO A 100 5.29 -0.23 10.55
N MET A 101 6.47 -0.13 11.18
CA MET A 101 7.73 -0.48 10.52
C MET A 101 7.69 -1.94 10.10
N HIS A 102 8.04 -2.21 8.86
CA HIS A 102 8.09 -3.54 8.27
C HIS A 102 9.08 -3.59 7.10
N PHE A 103 9.42 -4.77 6.66
CA PHE A 103 10.20 -5.01 5.45
C PHE A 103 9.69 -6.25 4.70
N HIS A 104 10.19 -6.46 3.51
CA HIS A 104 9.78 -7.57 2.64
C HIS A 104 10.97 -8.45 2.26
N TRP A 105 10.90 -9.75 2.56
CA TRP A 105 11.97 -10.72 2.28
C TRP A 105 12.23 -10.98 0.79
N LYS A 106 11.22 -10.81 -0.06
CA LYS A 106 11.24 -11.32 -1.44
C LYS A 106 10.82 -10.30 -2.50
N LYS A 107 10.53 -9.09 -2.14
CA LYS A 107 10.12 -8.05 -3.09
C LYS A 107 10.84 -6.74 -2.80
N MET A 108 11.12 -6.01 -3.85
CA MET A 108 11.43 -4.59 -3.84
C MET A 108 10.12 -3.81 -3.88
N GLU A 109 10.06 -2.66 -3.28
CA GLU A 109 8.86 -1.82 -3.24
C GLU A 109 9.23 -0.37 -3.51
N ASP A 110 8.52 0.23 -4.47
CA ASP A 110 8.57 1.66 -4.71
C ASP A 110 7.41 2.33 -3.96
N ILE A 111 7.71 3.34 -3.17
CA ILE A 111 6.71 4.21 -2.56
C ILE A 111 6.72 5.53 -3.29
N ILE A 112 5.62 5.84 -3.98
CA ILE A 112 5.48 7.03 -4.82
C ILE A 112 4.41 7.94 -4.22
N ASN A 113 4.77 9.16 -3.85
CA ASN A 113 3.81 10.15 -3.38
C ASN A 113 3.06 10.75 -4.57
N ARG A 114 1.83 10.31 -4.80
CA ARG A 114 1.00 10.75 -5.93
C ARG A 114 0.25 12.05 -5.69
N GLY A 115 0.20 12.54 -4.45
CA GLY A 115 -0.47 13.81 -4.15
C GLY A 115 -0.95 13.92 -2.72
N GLY A 116 -1.58 15.03 -2.40
CA GLY A 116 -2.01 15.38 -1.06
C GLY A 116 -0.89 16.05 -0.26
N GLY A 117 -0.53 15.50 0.88
CA GLY A 117 0.53 16.00 1.74
C GLY A 117 1.90 15.40 1.45
N ASN A 118 2.85 15.65 2.35
CA ASN A 118 4.15 15.00 2.32
C ASN A 118 4.08 13.63 2.99
N VAL A 119 4.79 12.65 2.42
CA VAL A 119 4.98 11.33 3.02
C VAL A 119 6.34 11.31 3.72
N LEU A 120 6.39 10.79 4.94
CA LEU A 120 7.63 10.61 5.70
C LEU A 120 7.91 9.11 5.81
N ILE A 121 9.05 8.67 5.27
CA ILE A 121 9.50 7.29 5.33
C ILE A 121 10.70 7.20 6.26
N THR A 122 10.57 6.47 7.36
CA THR A 122 11.69 6.20 8.25
C THR A 122 12.42 4.95 7.78
N VAL A 123 13.73 5.03 7.58
CA VAL A 123 14.51 3.96 6.97
C VAL A 123 15.54 3.37 7.95
N TYR A 124 15.68 2.04 7.89
CA TYR A 124 16.70 1.25 8.58
C TYR A 124 17.12 0.09 7.67
N ASN A 125 18.37 -0.35 7.81
CA ASN A 125 18.71 -1.70 7.36
C ASN A 125 18.13 -2.72 8.33
N SER A 126 17.75 -3.92 7.84
CA SER A 126 17.35 -5.02 8.71
C SER A 126 18.59 -5.80 9.20
N THR A 127 18.54 -6.28 10.44
CA THR A 127 19.45 -7.30 10.93
C THR A 127 19.02 -8.68 10.41
N GLU A 128 19.88 -9.71 10.54
CA GLU A 128 19.56 -11.08 10.10
C GLU A 128 18.32 -11.67 10.81
N ASP A 129 18.07 -11.27 12.04
CA ASP A 129 16.90 -11.67 12.83
C ASP A 129 15.66 -10.75 12.62
N GLY A 130 15.74 -9.79 11.69
CA GLY A 130 14.63 -8.90 11.32
C GLY A 130 14.45 -7.68 12.23
N GLY A 131 15.46 -7.36 13.05
CA GLY A 131 15.52 -6.14 13.84
C GLY A 131 16.01 -4.92 13.05
N PHE A 132 16.24 -3.81 13.74
CA PHE A 132 16.78 -2.58 13.18
C PHE A 132 18.31 -2.56 13.35
N ALA A 133 19.05 -2.46 12.26
CA ALA A 133 20.49 -2.26 12.28
C ALA A 133 20.82 -0.76 12.47
N ASP A 134 21.86 -0.48 13.27
CA ASP A 134 22.40 0.87 13.47
C ASP A 134 23.53 1.14 12.47
N THR A 135 23.23 0.97 11.18
CA THR A 135 24.15 1.19 10.07
C THR A 135 23.54 2.17 9.08
N ASP A 136 24.37 2.92 8.41
CA ASP A 136 23.93 3.83 7.36
C ASP A 136 23.13 3.09 6.28
N VAL A 137 22.05 3.72 5.82
CA VAL A 137 21.12 3.18 4.84
C VAL A 137 21.32 3.83 3.49
N THR A 138 21.54 3.05 2.46
CA THR A 138 21.52 3.54 1.08
C THR A 138 20.08 3.59 0.59
N VAL A 139 19.64 4.75 0.13
CA VAL A 139 18.30 4.97 -0.42
C VAL A 139 18.39 5.45 -1.85
N ASN A 140 17.40 5.08 -2.66
CA ASN A 140 17.24 5.58 -4.01
C ASN A 140 15.95 6.40 -4.11
N CYS A 141 16.08 7.69 -4.39
CA CYS A 141 14.94 8.59 -4.56
C CYS A 141 14.98 9.16 -5.98
N ASP A 142 13.97 8.83 -6.78
CA ASP A 142 13.83 9.29 -8.17
C ASP A 142 15.09 9.06 -9.03
N GLY A 143 15.76 7.90 -8.85
CA GLY A 143 16.97 7.52 -9.55
C GLY A 143 18.26 8.13 -8.97
N ARG A 144 18.16 8.90 -7.89
CA ARG A 144 19.32 9.40 -7.14
C ARG A 144 19.60 8.50 -5.94
N GLU A 145 20.78 7.90 -5.92
CA GLU A 145 21.28 7.12 -4.79
C GLU A 145 22.09 8.01 -3.83
N TYR A 146 21.85 7.85 -2.53
CA TYR A 146 22.60 8.50 -1.46
C TYR A 146 22.47 7.74 -0.14
N THR A 147 23.37 8.02 0.79
CA THR A 147 23.42 7.33 2.10
C THR A 147 22.95 8.26 3.22
N VAL A 148 22.19 7.71 4.16
CA VAL A 148 21.67 8.42 5.34
C VAL A 148 21.87 7.58 6.60
N PRO A 149 22.00 8.18 7.80
CA PRO A 149 22.04 7.44 9.05
C PRO A 149 20.75 6.62 9.28
N ALA A 150 20.88 5.51 10.01
CA ALA A 150 19.73 4.71 10.47
C ALA A 150 18.70 5.61 11.18
N GLY A 151 17.41 5.35 10.97
CA GLY A 151 16.32 6.12 11.56
C GLY A 151 16.03 7.47 10.90
N THR A 152 16.73 7.80 9.81
CA THR A 152 16.45 9.03 9.04
C THR A 152 15.02 8.98 8.48
N LYS A 153 14.31 10.11 8.61
CA LYS A 153 13.00 10.33 7.99
C LYS A 153 13.20 10.99 6.62
N VAL A 154 13.10 10.21 5.56
CA VAL A 154 13.10 10.70 4.19
C VAL A 154 11.73 11.32 3.90
N LYS A 155 11.71 12.57 3.47
CA LYS A 155 10.47 13.27 3.10
C LYS A 155 10.27 13.19 1.59
N LEU A 156 9.11 12.71 1.18
CA LEU A 156 8.65 12.72 -0.20
C LEU A 156 7.56 13.77 -0.37
N THR A 157 7.80 14.77 -1.19
CA THR A 157 6.77 15.71 -1.64
C THR A 157 5.96 15.09 -2.80
N PRO A 158 4.79 15.64 -3.18
CA PRO A 158 4.02 15.13 -4.31
C PRO A 158 4.85 15.00 -5.60
N GLY A 159 4.86 13.80 -6.19
CA GLY A 159 5.64 13.42 -7.37
C GLY A 159 6.90 12.62 -7.05
N GLU A 160 7.48 12.77 -5.87
CA GLU A 160 8.70 12.08 -5.47
C GLU A 160 8.45 10.62 -5.06
N SER A 161 9.49 9.79 -5.18
CA SER A 161 9.47 8.37 -4.84
C SER A 161 10.74 7.91 -4.10
N ILE A 162 10.62 6.76 -3.43
CA ILE A 162 11.74 6.03 -2.82
C ILE A 162 11.59 4.54 -3.12
N THR A 163 12.72 3.89 -3.42
CA THR A 163 12.84 2.43 -3.60
C THR A 163 13.59 1.82 -2.44
#